data_360dbf8915a17a6cecfb2c44adbdfe05
#
_entry.id   360dbf8915a17a6cecfb2c44adbdfe05
#
_cell.length_a   1.000
_cell.length_b   1.000
_cell.length_c   1.000
_cell.angle_alpha   90.00
_cell.angle_beta   90.00
_cell.angle_gamma   90.00
#
_symmetry.space_group_name_H-M   'P 1'
#
loop_
_entity.id
_entity.type
_entity.pdbx_description
1 polymer ?
#
loop_
_entity_poly.entity_id
_entity_poly.type
_entity_poly.pdbx_seq_one_letter_code
_entity_poly.pdbx_strand_id
1 'polypeptide(L)'
;MLSLGTSGVYFAVSDGFKANPQSAVHSFCHALPGSWHLMSVMLSAASSLQWYADNVANTPVAALLDELQQANVDATQAPLFLPYLSGERTPHNNPDAKGVWFGLSHSTTRAALTYSVLEGVSFALAQGAAALHDSGLQPDDINLIGGGARSPYWRQLLADVLQRPLSFRESGEVGPALGAARLAVLAINPQATLDDICPQPPLVSQHQPSAERYAALAPRYQRFIALYQRLADLF
;
A
#
# COMPACT_ATOMS: atom_id res chain seq x y z
N MET A 1 9.38 -4.32 -1.65
CA MET A 1 8.63 -3.57 -2.65
C MET A 1 7.18 -3.42 -2.19
N LEU A 2 6.59 -2.23 -2.39
CA LEU A 2 5.17 -1.99 -2.15
C LEU A 2 4.53 -1.51 -3.47
N SER A 3 3.54 -2.25 -3.94
CA SER A 3 2.75 -1.89 -5.12
C SER A 3 1.47 -1.19 -4.71
N LEU A 4 1.27 0.04 -5.17
CA LEU A 4 0.07 0.86 -4.99
C LEU A 4 -0.68 0.95 -6.31
N GLY A 5 -1.16 -0.19 -6.78
CA GLY A 5 -1.96 -0.35 -8.00
C GLY A 5 -3.45 -0.42 -7.70
N THR A 6 -4.23 -1.02 -8.59
CA THR A 6 -5.66 -1.32 -8.37
C THR A 6 -5.83 -2.05 -7.04
N SER A 7 -5.11 -3.16 -6.87
CA SER A 7 -4.86 -3.81 -5.58
C SER A 7 -3.51 -3.35 -5.00
N GLY A 8 -3.29 -3.61 -3.71
CA GLY A 8 -2.05 -3.32 -3.01
C GLY A 8 -1.30 -4.61 -2.68
N VAL A 9 0.03 -4.59 -2.85
CA VAL A 9 0.87 -5.72 -2.47
C VAL A 9 2.11 -5.22 -1.76
N TYR A 10 2.36 -5.73 -0.56
CA TYR A 10 3.65 -5.61 0.09
C TYR A 10 4.41 -6.92 -0.09
N PHE A 11 5.53 -6.84 -0.78
CA PHE A 11 6.32 -7.99 -1.23
C PHE A 11 7.74 -7.89 -0.68
N ALA A 12 8.24 -8.99 -0.11
CA ALA A 12 9.60 -9.07 0.39
C ALA A 12 10.23 -10.43 0.08
N VAL A 13 11.49 -10.41 -0.36
CA VAL A 13 12.29 -11.61 -0.62
C VAL A 13 12.86 -12.15 0.69
N SER A 14 12.96 -13.46 0.81
CA SER A 14 13.57 -14.18 1.95
C SER A 14 14.48 -15.30 1.49
N ASP A 15 15.43 -15.68 2.35
CA ASP A 15 16.43 -16.73 2.10
C ASP A 15 15.84 -18.14 2.20
N GLY A 16 14.63 -18.28 2.74
CA GLY A 16 13.95 -19.55 2.95
C GLY A 16 12.45 -19.37 3.14
N PHE A 17 11.77 -20.49 3.18
CA PHE A 17 10.34 -20.52 3.42
C PHE A 17 10.00 -19.91 4.80
N LYS A 18 9.07 -18.97 4.78
CA LYS A 18 8.45 -18.38 5.98
C LYS A 18 6.94 -18.37 5.78
N ALA A 19 6.16 -18.45 6.84
CA ALA A 19 4.70 -18.48 6.75
C ALA A 19 4.03 -17.73 7.90
N ASN A 20 2.90 -17.09 7.61
CA ASN A 20 1.95 -16.57 8.58
C ASN A 20 0.53 -16.80 8.03
N PRO A 21 0.04 -18.06 8.07
CA PRO A 21 -1.25 -18.42 7.50
C PRO A 21 -2.43 -17.80 8.26
N GLN A 22 -2.27 -17.50 9.56
CA GLN A 22 -3.30 -16.88 10.38
C GLN A 22 -3.66 -15.49 9.88
N SER A 23 -2.69 -14.78 9.29
CA SER A 23 -2.88 -13.45 8.70
C SER A 23 -2.98 -13.51 7.18
N ALA A 24 -3.19 -14.67 6.57
CA ALA A 24 -3.30 -14.86 5.13
C ALA A 24 -2.11 -14.27 4.33
N VAL A 25 -0.89 -14.33 4.90
CA VAL A 25 0.35 -13.98 4.20
C VAL A 25 0.68 -15.08 3.20
N HIS A 26 0.92 -14.70 1.95
CA HIS A 26 1.32 -15.63 0.91
C HIS A 26 2.83 -15.87 0.95
N SER A 27 3.24 -17.12 0.77
CA SER A 27 4.64 -17.52 0.65
C SER A 27 4.84 -18.44 -0.55
N PHE A 28 5.77 -18.08 -1.43
CA PHE A 28 6.07 -18.82 -2.66
C PHE A 28 7.57 -18.88 -2.93
N CYS A 29 7.97 -19.85 -3.76
CA CYS A 29 9.30 -19.84 -4.37
C CYS A 29 9.45 -18.56 -5.22
N HIS A 30 10.60 -17.92 -5.10
CA HIS A 30 10.95 -16.80 -5.99
C HIS A 30 11.32 -17.33 -7.39
N ALA A 31 11.25 -16.46 -8.39
CA ALA A 31 11.68 -16.79 -9.75
C ALA A 31 13.19 -17.09 -9.83
N LEU A 32 13.98 -16.53 -8.92
CA LEU A 32 15.41 -16.82 -8.81
C LEU A 32 15.65 -18.04 -7.93
N PRO A 33 16.61 -18.95 -8.31
CA PRO A 33 16.91 -20.14 -7.54
C PRO A 33 17.34 -19.83 -6.10
N GLY A 34 16.93 -20.69 -5.16
CA GLY A 34 17.35 -20.62 -3.76
C GLY A 34 16.69 -19.51 -2.96
N SER A 35 15.75 -18.78 -3.55
CA SER A 35 15.06 -17.66 -2.90
C SER A 35 13.57 -17.93 -2.75
N TRP A 36 12.95 -17.28 -1.78
CA TRP A 36 11.51 -17.28 -1.51
C TRP A 36 11.00 -15.86 -1.44
N HIS A 37 9.69 -15.67 -1.40
CA HIS A 37 9.10 -14.38 -1.12
C HIS A 37 7.82 -14.51 -0.32
N LEU A 38 7.54 -13.48 0.45
CA LEU A 38 6.27 -13.30 1.13
C LEU A 38 5.52 -12.13 0.52
N MET A 39 4.18 -12.23 0.50
CA MET A 39 3.31 -11.14 0.10
C MET A 39 2.17 -10.98 1.08
N SER A 40 1.88 -9.73 1.46
CA SER A 40 0.54 -9.35 1.90
C SER A 40 -0.21 -8.77 0.71
N VAL A 41 -1.50 -9.10 0.62
CA VAL A 41 -2.36 -8.69 -0.50
C VAL A 41 -3.55 -7.93 0.04
N MET A 42 -3.75 -6.72 -0.48
CA MET A 42 -4.89 -5.86 -0.26
C MET A 42 -5.71 -5.78 -1.55
N LEU A 43 -7.02 -6.03 -1.48
CA LEU A 43 -7.85 -6.17 -2.68
C LEU A 43 -8.26 -4.83 -3.30
N SER A 44 -8.36 -3.76 -2.52
CA SER A 44 -8.79 -2.43 -2.98
C SER A 44 -7.83 -1.36 -2.49
N ALA A 45 -6.78 -1.06 -3.27
CA ALA A 45 -5.78 -0.03 -2.95
C ALA A 45 -6.03 1.28 -3.70
N ALA A 46 -5.26 1.63 -4.73
CA ALA A 46 -5.51 2.86 -5.48
C ALA A 46 -6.87 2.85 -6.21
N SER A 47 -7.45 1.68 -6.45
CA SER A 47 -8.82 1.57 -6.93
C SER A 47 -9.86 2.17 -5.98
N SER A 48 -9.59 2.24 -4.67
CA SER A 48 -10.49 2.92 -3.73
C SER A 48 -10.57 4.42 -4.01
N LEU A 49 -9.46 5.06 -4.36
CA LEU A 49 -9.45 6.46 -4.75
C LEU A 49 -10.15 6.68 -6.09
N GLN A 50 -9.94 5.79 -7.06
CA GLN A 50 -10.63 5.85 -8.35
C GLN A 50 -12.14 5.65 -8.16
N TRP A 51 -12.54 4.64 -7.39
CA TRP A 51 -13.95 4.41 -7.06
C TRP A 51 -14.60 5.62 -6.39
N TYR A 52 -13.91 6.25 -5.44
CA TYR A 52 -14.38 7.46 -4.78
C TYR A 52 -14.54 8.62 -5.78
N ALA A 53 -13.55 8.81 -6.65
CA ALA A 53 -13.56 9.82 -7.70
C ALA A 53 -14.75 9.69 -8.63
N ASP A 54 -15.03 8.47 -9.11
CA ASP A 54 -16.03 8.18 -10.12
C ASP A 54 -17.46 8.11 -9.56
N ASN A 55 -17.63 7.52 -8.37
CA ASN A 55 -18.96 7.16 -7.87
C ASN A 55 -19.48 8.07 -6.74
N VAL A 56 -18.59 8.82 -6.08
CA VAL A 56 -18.96 9.67 -4.93
C VAL A 56 -18.65 11.13 -5.20
N ALA A 57 -17.40 11.44 -5.51
CA ALA A 57 -16.95 12.82 -5.69
C ALA A 57 -17.32 13.39 -7.07
N ASN A 58 -17.55 12.53 -8.06
CA ASN A 58 -17.77 12.89 -9.47
C ASN A 58 -16.72 13.91 -9.97
N THR A 59 -15.47 13.63 -9.67
CA THR A 59 -14.34 14.55 -9.88
C THR A 59 -13.09 13.73 -10.20
N PRO A 60 -12.30 14.10 -11.23
CA PRO A 60 -11.08 13.36 -11.57
C PRO A 60 -10.09 13.26 -10.40
N VAL A 61 -9.41 12.13 -10.28
CA VAL A 61 -8.42 11.87 -9.20
C VAL A 61 -7.38 12.98 -9.08
N ALA A 62 -6.87 13.48 -10.20
CA ALA A 62 -5.88 14.58 -10.19
C ALA A 62 -6.42 15.83 -9.49
N ALA A 63 -7.64 16.24 -9.83
CA ALA A 63 -8.27 17.41 -9.21
C ALA A 63 -8.57 17.21 -7.71
N LEU A 64 -8.93 15.99 -7.29
CA LEU A 64 -9.10 15.65 -5.88
C LEU A 64 -7.78 15.75 -5.10
N LEU A 65 -6.69 15.28 -5.70
CA LEU A 65 -5.36 15.38 -5.09
C LEU A 65 -4.87 16.82 -5.02
N ASP A 66 -5.12 17.62 -6.05
CA ASP A 66 -4.77 19.05 -6.08
C ASP A 66 -5.57 19.81 -5.01
N GLU A 67 -6.87 19.54 -4.89
CA GLU A 67 -7.72 20.12 -3.84
C GLU A 67 -7.22 19.73 -2.45
N LEU A 68 -6.88 18.46 -2.24
CA LEU A 68 -6.34 17.97 -0.97
C LEU A 68 -5.03 18.69 -0.59
N GLN A 69 -4.13 18.90 -1.55
CA GLN A 69 -2.86 19.59 -1.30
C GLN A 69 -3.04 21.06 -0.93
N GLN A 70 -4.07 21.72 -1.49
CA GLN A 70 -4.41 23.12 -1.19
C GLN A 70 -5.23 23.27 0.09
N ALA A 71 -5.97 22.23 0.48
CA ALA A 71 -6.77 22.23 1.68
C ALA A 71 -5.89 21.97 2.91
N ASN A 72 -6.07 22.77 3.95
CA ASN A 72 -5.47 22.49 5.26
C ASN A 72 -6.37 21.51 6.03
N VAL A 73 -6.37 20.23 5.63
CA VAL A 73 -7.20 19.21 6.26
C VAL A 73 -6.67 18.89 7.65
N ASP A 74 -7.51 19.13 8.67
CA ASP A 74 -7.26 18.61 10.01
C ASP A 74 -7.51 17.09 10.02
N ALA A 75 -6.43 16.32 9.96
CA ALA A 75 -6.50 14.86 9.98
C ALA A 75 -7.27 14.32 11.19
N THR A 76 -7.24 15.01 12.33
CA THR A 76 -7.91 14.54 13.56
C THR A 76 -9.43 14.55 13.43
N GLN A 77 -9.98 15.41 12.57
CA GLN A 77 -11.41 15.57 12.29
C GLN A 77 -11.86 14.81 11.03
N ALA A 78 -10.93 14.31 10.24
CA ALA A 78 -11.28 13.54 9.05
C ALA A 78 -11.93 12.20 9.44
N PRO A 79 -12.95 11.73 8.69
CA PRO A 79 -13.55 10.42 8.94
C PRO A 79 -12.53 9.31 8.75
N LEU A 80 -12.77 8.13 9.34
CA LEU A 80 -12.00 6.92 9.03
C LEU A 80 -12.65 6.21 7.85
N PHE A 81 -11.84 5.64 6.97
CA PHE A 81 -12.30 4.85 5.84
C PHE A 81 -11.74 3.43 5.90
N LEU A 82 -12.61 2.42 5.94
CA LEU A 82 -12.23 1.02 5.71
C LEU A 82 -12.31 0.75 4.20
N PRO A 83 -11.18 0.45 3.52
CA PRO A 83 -11.15 0.38 2.06
C PRO A 83 -11.57 -0.98 1.48
N TYR A 84 -12.31 -1.79 2.20
CA TYR A 84 -12.60 -3.19 1.87
C TYR A 84 -13.73 -3.36 0.85
N LEU A 85 -13.67 -2.59 -0.25
CA LEU A 85 -14.73 -2.53 -1.28
C LEU A 85 -14.98 -3.87 -2.01
N SER A 86 -13.97 -4.76 -2.00
CA SER A 86 -14.04 -6.08 -2.67
C SER A 86 -13.74 -7.23 -1.70
N GLY A 87 -14.06 -7.06 -0.42
CA GLY A 87 -13.54 -7.91 0.62
C GLY A 87 -12.10 -7.58 0.96
N GLU A 88 -11.45 -8.37 1.83
CA GLU A 88 -10.04 -8.20 2.13
C GLU A 88 -9.33 -9.53 2.36
N ARG A 89 -8.06 -9.61 1.88
CA ARG A 89 -7.21 -10.78 2.07
C ARG A 89 -6.36 -10.62 3.34
N THR A 90 -5.26 -9.93 3.27
CA THR A 90 -4.32 -9.78 4.40
C THR A 90 -4.64 -8.54 5.23
N PRO A 91 -4.79 -8.64 6.57
CA PRO A 91 -4.65 -9.84 7.40
C PRO A 91 -5.97 -10.57 7.68
N HIS A 92 -7.09 -10.11 7.15
CA HIS A 92 -8.43 -10.47 7.63
C HIS A 92 -8.97 -11.77 7.02
N ASN A 93 -8.58 -12.08 5.78
CA ASN A 93 -9.12 -13.17 4.97
C ASN A 93 -10.67 -13.22 4.99
N ASN A 94 -11.29 -12.06 4.85
CA ASN A 94 -12.74 -11.88 4.90
C ASN A 94 -13.26 -11.40 3.53
N PRO A 95 -13.85 -12.28 2.72
CA PRO A 95 -14.37 -11.92 1.40
C PRO A 95 -15.63 -11.06 1.48
N ASP A 96 -16.32 -11.05 2.60
CA ASP A 96 -17.59 -10.34 2.81
C ASP A 96 -17.38 -8.93 3.37
N ALA A 97 -16.16 -8.57 3.82
CA ALA A 97 -15.85 -7.23 4.29
C ALA A 97 -16.24 -6.15 3.26
N LYS A 98 -16.72 -5.00 3.75
CA LYS A 98 -17.21 -3.89 2.92
C LYS A 98 -16.51 -2.58 3.26
N GLY A 99 -16.55 -1.64 2.32
CA GLY A 99 -16.11 -0.27 2.55
C GLY A 99 -17.00 0.46 3.56
N VAL A 100 -16.38 1.21 4.48
CA VAL A 100 -17.11 1.96 5.51
C VAL A 100 -16.47 3.33 5.71
N TRP A 101 -17.28 4.39 5.74
CA TRP A 101 -16.90 5.67 6.33
C TRP A 101 -17.49 5.80 7.73
N PHE A 102 -16.64 6.08 8.69
CA PHE A 102 -17.02 6.28 10.08
C PHE A 102 -16.64 7.69 10.57
N GLY A 103 -17.58 8.37 11.22
CA GLY A 103 -17.36 9.69 11.78
C GLY A 103 -17.65 10.85 10.82
N LEU A 104 -18.55 10.65 9.84
CA LEU A 104 -19.05 11.72 8.99
C LEU A 104 -19.86 12.75 9.83
N SER A 105 -19.73 14.01 9.47
CA SER A 105 -20.49 15.13 10.06
C SER A 105 -20.89 16.14 8.98
N HIS A 106 -21.74 17.10 9.32
CA HIS A 106 -22.11 18.19 8.41
C HIS A 106 -20.92 19.06 7.96
N SER A 107 -19.83 19.07 8.72
CA SER A 107 -18.60 19.80 8.37
C SER A 107 -17.59 18.99 7.56
N THR A 108 -17.88 17.72 7.27
CA THR A 108 -16.97 16.89 6.48
C THR A 108 -16.88 17.40 5.04
N THR A 109 -15.70 17.86 4.65
CA THR A 109 -15.43 18.38 3.31
C THR A 109 -15.01 17.26 2.33
N ARG A 110 -15.07 17.55 1.02
CA ARG A 110 -14.59 16.63 0.00
C ARG A 110 -13.09 16.35 0.14
N ALA A 111 -12.29 17.36 0.49
CA ALA A 111 -10.87 17.19 0.78
C ALA A 111 -10.62 16.25 1.97
N ALA A 112 -11.43 16.34 3.03
CA ALA A 112 -11.36 15.43 4.17
C ALA A 112 -11.75 13.99 3.80
N LEU A 113 -12.71 13.80 2.89
CA LEU A 113 -13.05 12.49 2.34
C LEU A 113 -11.91 11.93 1.47
N THR A 114 -11.33 12.74 0.60
CA THR A 114 -10.16 12.34 -0.20
C THR A 114 -9.01 11.91 0.71
N TYR A 115 -8.69 12.71 1.73
CA TYR A 115 -7.67 12.36 2.73
C TYR A 115 -7.97 11.02 3.39
N SER A 116 -9.23 10.81 3.84
CA SER A 116 -9.61 9.58 4.52
C SER A 116 -9.45 8.32 3.67
N VAL A 117 -9.66 8.42 2.35
CA VAL A 117 -9.43 7.32 1.40
C VAL A 117 -7.94 7.00 1.33
N LEU A 118 -7.08 8.01 1.15
CA LEU A 118 -5.62 7.80 1.13
C LEU A 118 -5.11 7.22 2.44
N GLU A 119 -5.57 7.74 3.56
CA GLU A 119 -5.19 7.29 4.90
C GLU A 119 -5.66 5.85 5.16
N GLY A 120 -6.93 5.54 4.87
CA GLY A 120 -7.50 4.20 5.08
C GLY A 120 -6.77 3.13 4.28
N VAL A 121 -6.46 3.39 3.01
CA VAL A 121 -5.63 2.50 2.18
C VAL A 121 -4.23 2.35 2.77
N SER A 122 -3.62 3.43 3.25
CA SER A 122 -2.30 3.39 3.87
C SER A 122 -2.30 2.57 5.16
N PHE A 123 -3.34 2.68 5.98
CA PHE A 123 -3.51 1.87 7.19
C PHE A 123 -3.70 0.38 6.89
N ALA A 124 -4.50 0.04 5.88
CA ALA A 124 -4.67 -1.35 5.47
C ALA A 124 -3.35 -1.96 4.95
N LEU A 125 -2.56 -1.20 4.17
CA LEU A 125 -1.22 -1.61 3.75
C LEU A 125 -0.28 -1.78 4.94
N ALA A 126 -0.38 -0.93 5.97
CA ALA A 126 0.42 -1.07 7.19
C ALA A 126 0.05 -2.34 7.97
N GLN A 127 -1.23 -2.72 8.04
CA GLN A 127 -1.64 -4.00 8.62
C GLN A 127 -1.03 -5.18 7.84
N GLY A 128 -1.06 -5.11 6.51
CA GLY A 128 -0.43 -6.13 5.66
C GLY A 128 1.09 -6.21 5.85
N ALA A 129 1.77 -5.06 5.99
CA ALA A 129 3.20 -5.00 6.28
C ALA A 129 3.51 -5.60 7.67
N ALA A 130 2.72 -5.27 8.71
CA ALA A 130 2.87 -5.84 10.04
C ALA A 130 2.73 -7.37 10.01
N ALA A 131 1.70 -7.89 9.34
CA ALA A 131 1.49 -9.34 9.20
C ALA A 131 2.69 -10.05 8.52
N LEU A 132 3.34 -9.38 7.57
CA LEU A 132 4.54 -9.90 6.92
C LEU A 132 5.76 -9.80 7.85
N HIS A 133 5.92 -8.70 8.59
CA HIS A 133 7.01 -8.52 9.56
C HIS A 133 6.94 -9.53 10.71
N ASP A 134 5.75 -9.92 11.14
CA ASP A 134 5.54 -10.97 12.16
C ASP A 134 6.07 -12.34 11.70
N SER A 135 6.27 -12.54 10.39
CA SER A 135 6.97 -13.72 9.85
C SER A 135 8.50 -13.65 10.03
N GLY A 136 9.03 -12.60 10.66
CA GLY A 136 10.45 -12.40 10.92
C GLY A 136 11.22 -11.83 9.71
N LEU A 137 10.54 -11.15 8.78
CA LEU A 137 11.15 -10.50 7.63
C LEU A 137 10.86 -8.99 7.65
N GLN A 138 11.89 -8.18 7.86
CA GLN A 138 11.79 -6.71 7.95
C GLN A 138 12.72 -6.05 6.93
N PRO A 139 12.22 -5.67 5.74
CA PRO A 139 13.02 -4.97 4.74
C PRO A 139 13.45 -3.58 5.20
N ASP A 140 14.69 -3.20 4.92
CA ASP A 140 15.25 -1.89 5.27
C ASP A 140 14.85 -0.79 4.28
N ASP A 141 14.75 -1.12 2.99
CA ASP A 141 14.33 -0.22 1.90
C ASP A 141 13.11 -0.79 1.18
N ILE A 142 12.14 0.08 0.95
CA ILE A 142 10.89 -0.29 0.29
C ILE A 142 10.75 0.51 -1.00
N ASN A 143 10.91 -0.16 -2.12
CA ASN A 143 10.62 0.43 -3.42
C ASN A 143 9.12 0.50 -3.65
N LEU A 144 8.60 1.71 -3.91
CA LEU A 144 7.19 1.97 -4.18
C LEU A 144 6.94 2.00 -5.68
N ILE A 145 5.92 1.25 -6.14
CA ILE A 145 5.52 1.16 -7.54
C ILE A 145 3.99 1.31 -7.70
N GLY A 146 3.52 1.42 -8.94
CA GLY A 146 2.10 1.47 -9.28
C GLY A 146 1.56 2.88 -9.46
N GLY A 147 0.33 2.99 -9.97
CA GLY A 147 -0.29 4.26 -10.36
C GLY A 147 -0.50 5.24 -9.19
N GLY A 148 -0.86 4.75 -8.01
CA GLY A 148 -1.00 5.57 -6.79
C GLY A 148 0.31 6.17 -6.32
N ALA A 149 1.45 5.54 -6.65
CA ALA A 149 2.77 6.03 -6.31
C ALA A 149 3.16 7.33 -7.09
N ARG A 150 2.38 7.75 -8.08
CA ARG A 150 2.59 9.03 -8.76
C ARG A 150 2.35 10.23 -7.85
N SER A 151 1.50 10.10 -6.83
CA SER A 151 1.23 11.19 -5.87
C SER A 151 2.34 11.34 -4.82
N PRO A 152 3.11 12.45 -4.82
CA PRO A 152 4.10 12.71 -3.77
C PRO A 152 3.47 12.79 -2.37
N TYR A 153 2.25 13.33 -2.28
CA TYR A 153 1.48 13.40 -1.05
C TYR A 153 1.23 11.99 -0.48
N TRP A 154 0.76 11.06 -1.31
CA TRP A 154 0.48 9.69 -0.87
C TRP A 154 1.75 8.91 -0.52
N ARG A 155 2.84 9.12 -1.28
CA ARG A 155 4.15 8.54 -0.94
C ARG A 155 4.61 8.94 0.46
N GLN A 156 4.48 10.24 0.79
CA GLN A 156 4.87 10.73 2.10
C GLN A 156 3.96 10.18 3.20
N LEU A 157 2.64 10.18 3.00
CA LEU A 157 1.68 9.60 3.95
C LEU A 157 1.99 8.11 4.22
N LEU A 158 2.28 7.34 3.18
CA LEU A 158 2.68 5.94 3.31
C LEU A 158 3.99 5.78 4.10
N ALA A 159 5.01 6.61 3.85
CA ALA A 159 6.26 6.57 4.61
C ALA A 159 6.01 6.84 6.10
N ASP A 160 5.16 7.83 6.41
CA ASP A 160 4.80 8.18 7.78
C ASP A 160 4.01 7.06 8.47
N VAL A 161 3.05 6.45 7.80
CA VAL A 161 2.22 5.35 8.34
C VAL A 161 3.04 4.08 8.55
N LEU A 162 3.89 3.72 7.59
CA LEU A 162 4.73 2.51 7.65
C LEU A 162 5.94 2.67 8.57
N GLN A 163 6.30 3.91 8.94
CA GLN A 163 7.52 4.24 9.69
C GLN A 163 8.78 3.66 9.03
N ARG A 164 8.82 3.70 7.69
CA ARG A 164 9.92 3.20 6.88
C ARG A 164 10.22 4.16 5.74
N PRO A 165 11.51 4.29 5.35
CA PRO A 165 11.85 5.00 4.13
C PRO A 165 11.21 4.36 2.91
N LEU A 166 10.63 5.18 2.01
CA LEU A 166 10.09 4.73 0.74
C LEU A 166 10.86 5.33 -0.41
N SER A 167 11.37 4.49 -1.29
CA SER A 167 12.08 4.89 -2.50
C SER A 167 11.15 4.81 -3.71
N PHE A 168 11.04 5.88 -4.47
CA PHE A 168 10.35 5.91 -5.76
C PHE A 168 11.39 6.06 -6.87
N ARG A 169 11.41 5.09 -7.78
CA ARG A 169 12.42 4.97 -8.85
C ARG A 169 11.79 5.09 -10.23
N GLU A 170 12.61 5.38 -11.23
CA GLU A 170 12.19 5.36 -12.63
C GLU A 170 11.59 4.00 -13.00
N SER A 171 10.67 4.01 -13.95
CA SER A 171 9.99 2.80 -14.45
C SER A 171 9.19 2.00 -13.40
N GLY A 172 8.89 2.57 -12.23
CA GLY A 172 8.08 1.93 -11.19
C GLY A 172 6.67 1.52 -11.63
N GLU A 173 6.18 2.07 -12.73
CA GLU A 173 4.85 1.74 -13.29
C GLU A 173 4.84 0.48 -14.18
N VAL A 174 6.00 0.01 -14.64
CA VAL A 174 6.12 -1.20 -15.51
C VAL A 174 6.73 -2.41 -14.79
N GLY A 175 6.80 -2.37 -13.47
CA GLY A 175 7.51 -3.31 -12.62
C GLY A 175 7.38 -4.79 -12.98
N PRO A 176 6.17 -5.42 -12.98
CA PRO A 176 6.02 -6.83 -13.29
C PRO A 176 6.41 -7.18 -14.74
N ALA A 177 6.05 -6.34 -15.70
CA ALA A 177 6.39 -6.55 -17.11
C ALA A 177 7.90 -6.46 -17.34
N LEU A 178 8.57 -5.50 -16.70
CA LEU A 178 10.04 -5.40 -16.75
C LEU A 178 10.70 -6.62 -16.09
N GLY A 179 10.17 -7.12 -14.98
CA GLY A 179 10.65 -8.34 -14.33
C GLY A 179 10.56 -9.55 -15.27
N ALA A 180 9.42 -9.74 -15.92
CA ALA A 180 9.23 -10.83 -16.90
C ALA A 180 10.21 -10.72 -18.09
N ALA A 181 10.40 -9.50 -18.63
CA ALA A 181 11.37 -9.27 -19.70
C ALA A 181 12.80 -9.61 -19.27
N ARG A 182 13.20 -9.22 -18.06
CA ARG A 182 14.52 -9.54 -17.51
C ARG A 182 14.72 -11.04 -17.33
N LEU A 183 13.71 -11.77 -16.84
CA LEU A 183 13.77 -13.24 -16.75
C LEU A 183 13.92 -13.88 -18.13
N ALA A 184 13.24 -13.36 -19.17
CA ALA A 184 13.40 -13.86 -20.54
C ALA A 184 14.83 -13.63 -21.07
N VAL A 185 15.43 -12.47 -20.80
CA VAL A 185 16.83 -12.19 -21.19
C VAL A 185 17.80 -13.12 -20.47
N LEU A 186 17.61 -13.39 -19.19
CA LEU A 186 18.41 -14.37 -18.44
C LEU A 186 18.30 -15.78 -19.04
N ALA A 187 17.10 -16.19 -19.45
CA ALA A 187 16.87 -17.52 -20.02
C ALA A 187 17.62 -17.77 -21.35
N ILE A 188 17.79 -16.73 -22.16
CA ILE A 188 18.47 -16.84 -23.49
C ILE A 188 19.94 -16.42 -23.42
N ASN A 189 20.42 -15.89 -22.29
CA ASN A 189 21.78 -15.39 -22.11
C ASN A 189 22.45 -16.04 -20.90
N PRO A 190 22.90 -17.31 -21.01
CA PRO A 190 23.43 -18.06 -19.86
C PRO A 190 24.68 -17.44 -19.20
N GLN A 191 25.35 -16.51 -19.89
CA GLN A 191 26.53 -15.81 -19.37
C GLN A 191 26.21 -14.48 -18.69
N ALA A 192 24.96 -13.98 -18.79
CA ALA A 192 24.56 -12.75 -18.15
C ALA A 192 24.38 -12.92 -16.64
N THR A 193 24.87 -11.97 -15.89
CA THR A 193 24.67 -11.92 -14.43
C THR A 193 23.37 -11.16 -14.09
N LEU A 194 22.90 -11.32 -12.86
CA LEU A 194 21.77 -10.52 -12.36
C LEU A 194 22.09 -9.03 -12.36
N ASP A 195 23.30 -8.65 -12.05
CA ASP A 195 23.71 -7.24 -12.03
C ASP A 195 23.69 -6.61 -13.43
N ASP A 196 24.02 -7.39 -14.47
CA ASP A 196 23.94 -6.94 -15.86
C ASP A 196 22.51 -6.70 -16.32
N ILE A 197 21.59 -7.59 -15.93
CA ILE A 197 20.20 -7.59 -16.44
C ILE A 197 19.24 -6.84 -15.51
N CYS A 198 19.55 -6.78 -14.23
CA CYS A 198 18.69 -6.18 -13.20
C CYS A 198 19.35 -4.98 -12.50
N PRO A 199 19.95 -4.04 -13.22
CA PRO A 199 20.46 -2.83 -12.56
C PRO A 199 19.33 -2.14 -11.82
N GLN A 200 19.66 -1.57 -10.67
CA GLN A 200 18.70 -0.81 -9.89
C GLN A 200 18.33 0.47 -10.66
N PRO A 201 17.04 0.74 -10.95
CA PRO A 201 16.64 1.95 -11.64
C PRO A 201 17.03 3.22 -10.87
N PRO A 202 17.29 4.35 -11.55
CA PRO A 202 17.61 5.62 -10.91
C PRO A 202 16.57 6.04 -9.88
N LEU A 203 17.04 6.58 -8.76
CA LEU A 203 16.17 7.11 -7.70
C LEU A 203 15.57 8.45 -8.16
N VAL A 204 14.26 8.56 -8.19
CA VAL A 204 13.53 9.81 -8.47
C VAL A 204 13.30 10.60 -7.19
N SER A 205 12.86 9.92 -6.12
CA SER A 205 12.66 10.54 -4.81
C SER A 205 12.69 9.49 -3.70
N GLN A 206 13.04 9.95 -2.50
CA GLN A 206 12.94 9.16 -1.28
C GLN A 206 12.13 9.93 -0.25
N HIS A 207 11.22 9.25 0.43
CA HIS A 207 10.36 9.79 1.47
C HIS A 207 10.76 9.19 2.81
N GLN A 208 11.25 10.04 3.71
CA GLN A 208 11.60 9.64 5.07
C GLN A 208 10.37 9.77 5.98
N PRO A 209 10.15 8.82 6.89
CA PRO A 209 9.07 8.92 7.86
C PRO A 209 9.30 10.07 8.83
N SER A 210 8.21 10.74 9.25
CA SER A 210 8.24 11.77 10.29
C SER A 210 7.63 11.23 11.57
N ALA A 211 8.39 11.25 12.66
CA ALA A 211 7.90 10.86 13.97
C ALA A 211 6.75 11.77 14.46
N GLU A 212 6.80 13.06 14.13
CA GLU A 212 5.76 14.03 14.48
C GLU A 212 4.44 13.70 13.76
N ARG A 213 4.47 13.48 12.43
CA ARG A 213 3.29 13.11 11.67
C ARG A 213 2.74 11.74 12.09
N TYR A 214 3.63 10.79 12.37
CA TYR A 214 3.20 9.50 12.90
C TYR A 214 2.49 9.60 14.25
N ALA A 215 2.95 10.47 15.15
CA ALA A 215 2.29 10.67 16.44
C ALA A 215 0.83 11.10 16.30
N ALA A 216 0.49 11.86 15.26
CA ALA A 216 -0.89 12.21 14.93
C ALA A 216 -1.67 11.06 14.28
N LEU A 217 -1.00 10.22 13.47
CA LEU A 217 -1.60 9.08 12.75
C LEU A 217 -1.82 7.85 13.66
N ALA A 218 -0.94 7.60 14.62
CA ALA A 218 -0.96 6.39 15.43
C ALA A 218 -2.30 6.17 16.19
N PRO A 219 -2.91 7.17 16.85
CA PRO A 219 -4.22 6.98 17.48
C PRO A 219 -5.33 6.67 16.46
N ARG A 220 -5.25 7.25 15.25
CA ARG A 220 -6.20 7.00 14.17
C ARG A 220 -6.06 5.59 13.63
N TYR A 221 -4.82 5.12 13.47
CA TYR A 221 -4.52 3.74 13.07
C TYR A 221 -5.09 2.72 14.07
N GLN A 222 -4.95 2.95 15.37
CA GLN A 222 -5.55 2.08 16.38
C GLN A 222 -7.09 2.08 16.31
N ARG A 223 -7.70 3.25 16.06
CA ARG A 223 -9.16 3.34 15.85
C ARG A 223 -9.60 2.64 14.56
N PHE A 224 -8.81 2.70 13.50
CA PHE A 224 -9.06 1.98 12.25
C PHE A 224 -9.10 0.45 12.49
N ILE A 225 -8.12 -0.10 13.22
CA ILE A 225 -8.08 -1.52 13.58
C ILE A 225 -9.32 -1.89 14.42
N ALA A 226 -9.60 -1.10 15.46
CA ALA A 226 -10.74 -1.36 16.34
C ALA A 226 -12.09 -1.23 15.62
N LEU A 227 -12.21 -0.35 14.63
CA LEU A 227 -13.42 -0.19 13.81
C LEU A 227 -13.71 -1.47 13.03
N TYR A 228 -12.71 -2.02 12.33
CA TYR A 228 -12.89 -3.29 11.61
C TYR A 228 -13.32 -4.41 12.57
N GLN A 229 -12.63 -4.57 13.68
CA GLN A 229 -12.93 -5.62 14.66
C GLN A 229 -14.37 -5.57 15.17
N ARG A 230 -14.93 -4.36 15.34
CA ARG A 230 -16.32 -4.17 15.79
C ARG A 230 -17.37 -4.40 14.70
N LEU A 231 -16.97 -4.31 13.44
CA LEU A 231 -17.87 -4.47 12.30
C LEU A 231 -17.73 -5.84 11.62
N ALA A 232 -16.71 -6.61 11.96
CA ALA A 232 -16.39 -7.87 11.27
C ALA A 232 -17.57 -8.86 11.27
N ASP A 233 -18.35 -8.92 12.34
CA ASP A 233 -19.51 -9.79 12.45
C ASP A 233 -20.78 -9.24 11.73
N LEU A 234 -20.69 -8.04 11.16
CA LEU A 234 -21.79 -7.39 10.43
C LEU A 234 -21.63 -7.51 8.91
N PHE A 235 -20.53 -8.03 8.44
CA PHE A 235 -20.23 -8.24 7.03
C PHE A 235 -20.74 -9.59 6.52
#